data_1ab667ea2dac72084f981f426848b184
#
_entry.id   1ab667ea2dac72084f981f426848b184
#
_cell.length_a   1.000
_cell.length_b   1.000
_cell.length_c   1.000
_cell.angle_alpha   90.00
_cell.angle_beta   90.00
_cell.angle_gamma   90.00
#
_symmetry.space_group_name_H-M   'P 1'
#
loop_
_entity.id
_entity.type
_entity.pdbx_description
1 polymer ?
#
loop_
_entity_poly.entity_id
_entity_poly.type
_entity_poly.pdbx_seq_one_letter_code
_entity_poly.pdbx_strand_id
1 'polypeptide(L)'
;MAKNSLKKYLPTGLLGRAILILLFPIVLIEIIIGIAFIQRHFEQVTDQMSEGIALEIIFIKKELERNIQIGTPPNNLRKIIPELGESFGFDTNFTPNSDLSLKNNVAFYDLSGKTFVKNINQKLGAISSFDLSDPRAVKIQTLVSSGRLDLIISRKRISASNPHQLLVLMVLATILLVLLSL
;
A
#
# COMPACT_ATOMS: atom_id res chain seq x y z
N MET A 1 -17.92 34.92 -18.62
CA MET A 1 -17.44 36.01 -17.75
C MET A 1 -16.52 35.52 -16.63
N ALA A 2 -15.35 34.94 -16.95
CA ALA A 2 -14.40 34.42 -15.95
C ALA A 2 -12.96 34.99 -16.10
N LYS A 3 -12.79 36.11 -16.82
CA LYS A 3 -11.47 36.58 -17.27
C LYS A 3 -10.77 37.60 -16.32
N ASN A 4 -11.40 38.03 -15.23
CA ASN A 4 -10.88 39.15 -14.39
C ASN A 4 -10.42 38.74 -12.98
N SER A 5 -10.55 37.49 -12.56
CA SER A 5 -10.20 37.08 -11.19
C SER A 5 -8.67 36.90 -10.99
N LEU A 6 -7.95 36.46 -11.99
CA LEU A 6 -6.50 36.21 -11.89
C LEU A 6 -5.65 37.47 -11.81
N LYS A 7 -6.11 38.58 -12.42
CA LYS A 7 -5.38 39.87 -12.39
C LYS A 7 -5.23 40.46 -10.99
N LYS A 8 -6.13 40.12 -10.06
CA LYS A 8 -6.13 40.66 -8.69
C LYS A 8 -5.01 40.03 -7.82
N TYR A 9 -4.51 38.83 -8.19
CA TYR A 9 -3.49 38.12 -7.43
C TYR A 9 -2.08 38.18 -8.06
N LEU A 10 -1.98 38.79 -9.25
CA LEU A 10 -0.69 38.98 -9.92
C LEU A 10 -0.03 40.30 -9.41
N PRO A 11 1.25 40.25 -9.05
CA PRO A 11 1.98 41.45 -8.63
C PRO A 11 2.00 42.49 -9.78
N THR A 12 1.64 43.71 -9.44
CA THR A 12 1.52 44.84 -10.40
C THR A 12 2.88 45.49 -10.70
N GLY A 13 3.85 45.35 -9.80
CA GLY A 13 5.19 45.91 -9.97
C GLY A 13 6.10 45.12 -10.89
N LEU A 14 7.05 45.78 -11.52
CA LEU A 14 8.07 45.15 -12.41
C LEU A 14 8.87 44.07 -11.67
N LEU A 15 9.31 44.35 -10.45
CA LEU A 15 10.07 43.44 -9.60
C LEU A 15 9.26 42.15 -9.27
N GLY A 16 8.00 42.32 -8.87
CA GLY A 16 7.14 41.19 -8.53
C GLY A 16 6.86 40.28 -9.71
N ARG A 17 6.72 40.81 -10.95
CA ARG A 17 6.57 40.02 -12.17
C ARG A 17 7.86 39.26 -12.51
N ALA A 18 9.02 39.90 -12.34
CA ALA A 18 10.32 39.26 -12.57
C ALA A 18 10.53 38.10 -11.60
N ILE A 19 10.22 38.27 -10.31
CA ILE A 19 10.28 37.22 -9.29
C ILE A 19 9.34 36.07 -9.64
N LEU A 20 8.09 36.36 -10.03
CA LEU A 20 7.12 35.32 -10.37
C LEU A 20 7.55 34.51 -11.60
N ILE A 21 8.09 35.14 -12.64
CA ILE A 21 8.61 34.46 -13.84
C ILE A 21 9.78 33.54 -13.51
N LEU A 22 10.66 33.96 -12.57
CA LEU A 22 11.81 33.16 -12.16
C LEU A 22 11.40 32.02 -11.21
N LEU A 23 10.54 32.30 -10.24
CA LEU A 23 10.20 31.37 -9.17
C LEU A 23 9.20 30.31 -9.63
N PHE A 24 8.23 30.66 -10.50
CA PHE A 24 7.20 29.75 -10.94
C PHE A 24 7.73 28.44 -11.57
N PRO A 25 8.66 28.48 -12.53
CA PRO A 25 9.22 27.25 -13.10
C PRO A 25 10.00 26.42 -12.07
N ILE A 26 10.69 27.05 -11.13
CA ILE A 26 11.43 26.35 -10.07
C ILE A 26 10.48 25.59 -9.18
N VAL A 27 9.43 26.23 -8.68
CA VAL A 27 8.40 25.60 -7.82
C VAL A 27 7.68 24.49 -8.58
N LEU A 28 7.37 24.69 -9.87
CA LEU A 28 6.71 23.68 -10.69
C LEU A 28 7.56 22.43 -10.82
N ILE A 29 8.86 22.58 -11.13
CA ILE A 29 9.81 21.48 -11.25
C ILE A 29 9.95 20.75 -9.89
N GLU A 30 10.05 21.48 -8.80
CA GLU A 30 10.15 20.91 -7.46
C GLU A 30 8.92 20.06 -7.08
N ILE A 31 7.72 20.53 -7.40
CA ILE A 31 6.47 19.78 -7.19
C ILE A 31 6.48 18.50 -8.01
N ILE A 32 6.85 18.56 -9.30
CA ILE A 32 6.89 17.39 -10.19
C ILE A 32 7.89 16.35 -9.67
N ILE A 33 9.11 16.78 -9.33
CA ILE A 33 10.15 15.90 -8.79
C ILE A 33 9.69 15.30 -7.45
N GLY A 34 9.09 16.12 -6.58
CA GLY A 34 8.57 15.68 -5.28
C GLY A 34 7.51 14.59 -5.41
N ILE A 35 6.54 14.78 -6.29
CA ILE A 35 5.50 13.78 -6.56
C ILE A 35 6.12 12.49 -7.10
N ALA A 36 7.01 12.57 -8.09
CA ALA A 36 7.68 11.41 -8.67
C ALA A 36 8.53 10.64 -7.63
N PHE A 37 9.25 11.36 -6.77
CA PHE A 37 10.05 10.77 -5.71
C PHE A 37 9.18 10.05 -4.68
N ILE A 38 8.08 10.68 -4.26
CA ILE A 38 7.14 10.08 -3.31
C ILE A 38 6.53 8.80 -3.87
N GLN A 39 6.05 8.81 -5.11
CA GLN A 39 5.50 7.62 -5.76
C GLN A 39 6.51 6.48 -5.77
N ARG A 40 7.74 6.76 -6.20
CA ARG A 40 8.80 5.74 -6.26
C ARG A 40 9.17 5.20 -4.87
N HIS A 41 9.27 6.07 -3.88
CA HIS A 41 9.54 5.67 -2.50
C HIS A 41 8.44 4.76 -1.94
N PHE A 42 7.18 5.09 -2.23
CA PHE A 42 6.03 4.25 -1.84
C PHE A 42 6.05 2.88 -2.47
N GLU A 43 6.34 2.80 -3.77
CA GLU A 43 6.45 1.53 -4.46
C GLU A 43 7.53 0.65 -3.83
N GLN A 44 8.73 1.19 -3.60
CA GLN A 44 9.85 0.45 -3.00
C GLN A 44 9.53 -0.04 -1.59
N VAL A 45 8.97 0.80 -0.72
CA VAL A 45 8.61 0.41 0.64
C VAL A 45 7.50 -0.65 0.62
N THR A 46 6.49 -0.49 -0.24
CA THR A 46 5.41 -1.47 -0.39
C THR A 46 5.94 -2.80 -0.93
N ASP A 47 6.91 -2.77 -1.85
CA ASP A 47 7.57 -3.98 -2.36
C ASP A 47 8.24 -4.76 -1.23
N GLN A 48 9.08 -4.11 -0.43
CA GLN A 48 9.79 -4.73 0.69
C GLN A 48 8.82 -5.29 1.74
N MET A 49 7.79 -4.51 2.10
CA MET A 49 6.76 -4.96 3.05
C MET A 49 5.97 -6.15 2.50
N SER A 50 5.61 -6.12 1.22
CA SER A 50 4.88 -7.20 0.55
C SER A 50 5.71 -8.48 0.48
N GLU A 51 7.03 -8.36 0.30
CA GLU A 51 7.94 -9.49 0.27
C GLU A 51 7.97 -10.24 1.60
N GLY A 52 8.11 -9.51 2.73
CA GLY A 52 8.05 -10.09 4.06
C GLY A 52 6.72 -10.81 4.32
N ILE A 53 5.61 -10.13 4.01
CA ILE A 53 4.26 -10.71 4.16
C ILE A 53 4.07 -11.95 3.28
N ALA A 54 4.57 -11.95 2.04
CA ALA A 54 4.48 -13.11 1.15
C ALA A 54 5.19 -14.33 1.73
N LEU A 55 6.39 -14.14 2.30
CA LEU A 55 7.15 -15.23 2.94
C LEU A 55 6.41 -15.80 4.16
N GLU A 56 5.81 -14.94 4.99
CA GLU A 56 5.00 -15.36 6.13
C GLU A 56 3.77 -16.18 5.68
N ILE A 57 3.05 -15.72 4.65
CA ILE A 57 1.90 -16.44 4.08
C ILE A 57 2.33 -17.79 3.49
N ILE A 58 3.46 -17.83 2.76
CA ILE A 58 4.01 -19.07 2.21
C ILE A 58 4.35 -20.04 3.33
N PHE A 59 4.91 -19.56 4.44
CA PHE A 59 5.22 -20.38 5.59
C PHE A 59 3.96 -20.98 6.22
N ILE A 60 2.95 -20.16 6.50
CA ILE A 60 1.66 -20.62 7.05
C ILE A 60 1.01 -21.65 6.11
N LYS A 61 1.02 -21.37 4.80
CA LYS A 61 0.47 -22.28 3.79
C LYS A 61 1.20 -23.62 3.77
N LYS A 62 2.54 -23.61 3.77
CA LYS A 62 3.35 -24.85 3.81
C LYS A 62 3.10 -25.66 5.06
N GLU A 63 2.99 -24.99 6.21
CA GLU A 63 2.73 -25.66 7.48
C GLU A 63 1.32 -26.27 7.50
N LEU A 64 0.32 -25.58 6.95
CA LEU A 64 -1.02 -26.12 6.78
C LEU A 64 -1.00 -27.34 5.85
N GLU A 65 -0.36 -27.25 4.67
CA GLU A 65 -0.27 -28.36 3.72
C GLU A 65 0.45 -29.57 4.31
N ARG A 66 1.53 -29.33 5.07
CA ARG A 66 2.22 -30.40 5.81
C ARG A 66 1.31 -31.11 6.80
N ASN A 67 0.56 -30.36 7.59
CA ASN A 67 -0.39 -30.92 8.55
C ASN A 67 -1.53 -31.71 7.86
N ILE A 68 -2.00 -31.25 6.72
CA ILE A 68 -2.97 -31.97 5.89
C ILE A 68 -2.38 -33.31 5.40
N GLN A 69 -1.15 -33.31 4.89
CA GLN A 69 -0.48 -34.50 4.39
C GLN A 69 -0.25 -35.57 5.45
N ILE A 70 0.07 -35.20 6.69
CA ILE A 70 0.21 -36.12 7.81
C ILE A 70 -1.12 -36.57 8.42
N GLY A 71 -2.25 -36.15 7.83
CA GLY A 71 -3.60 -36.57 8.24
C GLY A 71 -4.12 -35.90 9.50
N THR A 72 -3.66 -34.72 9.84
CA THR A 72 -4.16 -33.96 11.00
C THR A 72 -5.66 -33.68 10.83
N PRO A 73 -6.51 -34.02 11.82
CA PRO A 73 -7.95 -33.80 11.74
C PRO A 73 -8.29 -32.33 11.52
N PRO A 74 -9.34 -31.98 10.74
CA PRO A 74 -9.73 -30.60 10.46
C PRO A 74 -9.99 -29.75 11.71
N ASN A 75 -10.50 -30.36 12.77
CA ASN A 75 -10.75 -29.68 14.05
C ASN A 75 -9.45 -29.20 14.73
N ASN A 76 -8.38 -29.96 14.57
CA ASN A 76 -7.06 -29.57 15.10
C ASN A 76 -6.45 -28.47 14.23
N LEU A 77 -6.59 -28.55 12.90
CA LEU A 77 -6.14 -27.49 11.99
C LEU A 77 -6.80 -26.13 12.29
N ARG A 78 -8.08 -26.14 12.67
CA ARG A 78 -8.79 -24.93 13.08
C ARG A 78 -8.28 -24.29 14.37
N LYS A 79 -7.46 -24.99 15.14
CA LYS A 79 -6.77 -24.44 16.33
C LYS A 79 -5.34 -24.02 16.01
N ILE A 80 -4.61 -24.89 15.33
CA ILE A 80 -3.17 -24.69 15.02
C ILE A 80 -2.97 -23.51 14.08
N ILE A 81 -3.80 -23.36 13.05
CA ILE A 81 -3.61 -22.33 12.03
C ILE A 81 -3.84 -20.91 12.56
N PRO A 82 -4.89 -20.63 13.37
CA PRO A 82 -5.02 -19.33 14.03
C PRO A 82 -3.85 -18.98 14.96
N GLU A 83 -3.39 -19.91 15.78
CA GLU A 83 -2.23 -19.71 16.67
C GLU A 83 -0.96 -19.40 15.88
N LEU A 84 -0.74 -20.12 14.77
CA LEU A 84 0.37 -19.86 13.88
C LEU A 84 0.26 -18.49 13.21
N GLY A 85 -0.93 -18.13 12.73
CA GLY A 85 -1.19 -16.83 12.12
C GLY A 85 -0.96 -15.68 13.09
N GLU A 86 -1.44 -15.80 14.33
CA GLU A 86 -1.26 -14.79 15.38
C GLU A 86 0.22 -14.50 15.65
N SER A 87 1.09 -15.54 15.59
CA SER A 87 2.53 -15.38 15.75
C SER A 87 3.16 -14.44 14.71
N PHE A 88 2.54 -14.30 13.54
CA PHE A 88 2.92 -13.38 12.47
C PHE A 88 2.03 -12.13 12.39
N GLY A 89 1.08 -11.97 13.32
CA GLY A 89 0.13 -10.86 13.32
C GLY A 89 -0.93 -10.94 12.20
N PHE A 90 -1.31 -12.15 11.81
CA PHE A 90 -2.45 -12.45 10.97
C PHE A 90 -3.59 -13.02 11.82
N ASP A 91 -4.81 -12.63 11.49
CA ASP A 91 -5.99 -13.40 11.86
C ASP A 91 -6.23 -14.41 10.73
N THR A 92 -6.11 -15.69 11.03
CA THR A 92 -6.15 -16.76 10.03
C THR A 92 -7.24 -17.77 10.34
N ASN A 93 -7.89 -18.27 9.29
CA ASN A 93 -8.89 -19.32 9.41
C ASN A 93 -8.74 -20.31 8.25
N PHE A 94 -8.85 -21.61 8.56
CA PHE A 94 -8.87 -22.66 7.56
C PHE A 94 -10.28 -23.23 7.40
N THR A 95 -10.79 -23.24 6.17
CA THR A 95 -12.10 -23.80 5.81
C THR A 95 -11.90 -24.96 4.85
N PRO A 96 -12.06 -26.22 5.31
CA PRO A 96 -11.90 -27.40 4.46
C PRO A 96 -12.99 -27.46 3.38
N ASN A 97 -12.64 -28.06 2.24
CA ASN A 97 -13.54 -28.30 1.10
C ASN A 97 -14.29 -27.03 0.61
N SER A 98 -13.59 -25.90 0.63
CA SER A 98 -14.16 -24.61 0.23
C SER A 98 -13.34 -23.95 -0.85
N ASP A 99 -14.04 -23.35 -1.81
CA ASP A 99 -13.46 -22.52 -2.86
C ASP A 99 -13.34 -21.05 -2.43
N LEU A 100 -12.70 -20.25 -3.29
CA LEU A 100 -12.63 -18.81 -3.08
C LEU A 100 -14.03 -18.19 -3.13
N SER A 101 -14.36 -17.42 -2.12
CA SER A 101 -15.63 -16.69 -2.04
C SER A 101 -15.45 -15.18 -2.15
N LEU A 102 -14.21 -14.70 -1.95
CA LEU A 102 -13.88 -13.30 -1.98
C LEU A 102 -13.75 -12.83 -3.44
N LYS A 103 -14.32 -11.67 -3.76
CA LYS A 103 -14.07 -11.00 -5.04
C LYS A 103 -12.89 -10.04 -4.88
N ASN A 104 -12.04 -9.97 -5.90
CA ASN A 104 -10.96 -8.99 -5.93
C ASN A 104 -11.54 -7.56 -5.89
N ASN A 105 -11.21 -6.83 -4.84
CA ASN A 105 -11.67 -5.47 -4.63
C ASN A 105 -10.50 -4.57 -4.21
N VAL A 106 -9.96 -3.85 -5.18
CA VAL A 106 -8.86 -2.89 -4.99
C VAL A 106 -9.27 -1.57 -5.63
N ALA A 107 -9.32 -0.51 -4.84
CA ALA A 107 -9.69 0.81 -5.33
C ALA A 107 -8.70 1.31 -6.40
N PHE A 108 -9.19 2.01 -7.42
CA PHE A 108 -8.35 2.47 -8.54
C PHE A 108 -7.25 3.45 -8.11
N TYR A 109 -7.47 4.20 -7.04
CA TYR A 109 -6.52 5.17 -6.46
C TYR A 109 -5.57 4.53 -5.42
N ASP A 110 -5.78 3.26 -5.06
CA ASP A 110 -4.95 2.56 -4.09
C ASP A 110 -3.68 1.98 -4.75
N LEU A 111 -2.67 2.81 -4.93
CA LEU A 111 -1.41 2.43 -5.54
C LEU A 111 -0.67 1.37 -4.72
N SER A 112 -0.61 1.54 -3.39
CA SER A 112 0.00 0.57 -2.48
C SER A 112 -0.71 -0.78 -2.53
N GLY A 113 -2.05 -0.78 -2.52
CA GLY A 113 -2.84 -2.00 -2.62
C GLY A 113 -2.61 -2.74 -3.94
N LYS A 114 -2.53 -2.03 -5.07
CA LYS A 114 -2.23 -2.64 -6.36
C LYS A 114 -0.84 -3.27 -6.40
N THR A 115 0.17 -2.56 -5.91
CA THR A 115 1.55 -3.07 -5.82
C THR A 115 1.60 -4.30 -4.91
N PHE A 116 0.96 -4.24 -3.75
CA PHE A 116 0.85 -5.35 -2.82
C PHE A 116 0.22 -6.59 -3.47
N VAL A 117 -0.97 -6.45 -4.08
CA VAL A 117 -1.66 -7.58 -4.75
C VAL A 117 -0.81 -8.18 -5.86
N LYS A 118 -0.17 -7.34 -6.68
CA LYS A 118 0.74 -7.79 -7.74
C LYS A 118 1.88 -8.64 -7.17
N ASN A 119 2.54 -8.16 -6.13
CA ASN A 119 3.71 -8.84 -5.54
C ASN A 119 3.32 -10.14 -4.86
N ILE A 120 2.22 -10.14 -4.08
CA ILE A 120 1.72 -11.35 -3.43
C ILE A 120 1.33 -12.41 -4.47
N ASN A 121 0.61 -12.04 -5.54
CA ASN A 121 0.24 -12.99 -6.60
C ASN A 121 1.47 -13.59 -7.30
N GLN A 122 2.49 -12.79 -7.56
CA GLN A 122 3.72 -13.26 -8.18
C GLN A 122 4.47 -14.27 -7.31
N LYS A 123 4.48 -14.09 -5.99
CA LYS A 123 5.22 -14.94 -5.04
C LYS A 123 4.44 -16.17 -4.60
N LEU A 124 3.14 -16.05 -4.38
CA LEU A 124 2.31 -17.19 -3.97
C LEU A 124 2.09 -18.19 -5.08
N GLY A 125 2.11 -17.77 -6.35
CA GLY A 125 1.91 -18.67 -7.51
C GLY A 125 0.59 -19.46 -7.46
N ALA A 126 -0.28 -19.17 -6.50
CA ALA A 126 -1.54 -19.84 -6.24
C ALA A 126 -2.71 -18.93 -6.60
N ILE A 127 -3.86 -19.51 -6.86
CA ILE A 127 -5.10 -18.76 -7.04
C ILE A 127 -5.45 -18.11 -5.72
N SER A 128 -5.44 -16.78 -5.70
CA SER A 128 -5.72 -15.97 -4.51
C SER A 128 -6.69 -14.85 -4.84
N SER A 129 -7.46 -14.43 -3.85
CA SER A 129 -8.40 -13.30 -3.94
C SER A 129 -8.12 -12.31 -2.83
N PHE A 130 -8.33 -11.03 -3.11
CA PHE A 130 -7.96 -9.92 -2.24
C PHE A 130 -9.10 -8.93 -2.08
N ASP A 131 -9.40 -8.53 -0.85
CA ASP A 131 -10.31 -7.42 -0.57
C ASP A 131 -9.59 -6.36 0.26
N LEU A 132 -9.41 -5.19 -0.34
CA LEU A 132 -8.76 -4.01 0.22
C LEU A 132 -9.77 -2.86 0.44
N SER A 133 -11.06 -3.16 0.50
CA SER A 133 -12.10 -2.14 0.72
C SER A 133 -12.07 -1.55 2.13
N ASP A 134 -11.62 -2.34 3.12
CA ASP A 134 -11.46 -1.86 4.49
C ASP A 134 -10.17 -1.02 4.61
N PRO A 135 -10.25 0.25 5.09
CA PRO A 135 -9.08 1.08 5.30
C PRO A 135 -8.15 0.60 6.42
N ARG A 136 -8.58 -0.36 7.25
CA ARG A 136 -7.82 -0.86 8.41
C ARG A 136 -7.25 -2.24 8.21
N ALA A 137 -7.87 -3.06 7.37
CA ALA A 137 -7.55 -4.46 7.18
C ALA A 137 -7.53 -4.86 5.69
N VAL A 138 -6.72 -5.84 5.38
CA VAL A 138 -6.69 -6.50 4.08
C VAL A 138 -7.08 -7.95 4.28
N LYS A 139 -8.05 -8.41 3.49
CA LYS A 139 -8.47 -9.81 3.50
C LYS A 139 -7.86 -10.51 2.29
N ILE A 140 -7.28 -11.65 2.54
CA ILE A 140 -6.64 -12.50 1.53
C ILE A 140 -7.24 -13.88 1.65
N GLN A 141 -7.63 -14.46 0.54
CA GLN A 141 -8.02 -15.87 0.45
C GLN A 141 -7.08 -16.57 -0.52
N THR A 142 -6.56 -17.72 -0.14
CA THR A 142 -5.75 -18.55 -1.01
C THR A 142 -6.17 -20.01 -0.93
N LEU A 143 -6.13 -20.69 -2.07
CA LEU A 143 -6.42 -22.12 -2.12
C LEU A 143 -5.24 -22.94 -1.60
N VAL A 144 -5.59 -24.00 -0.89
CA VAL A 144 -4.70 -25.06 -0.43
C VAL A 144 -5.25 -26.42 -0.86
N SER A 145 -4.49 -27.48 -0.75
CA SER A 145 -4.81 -28.82 -1.30
C SER A 145 -6.18 -29.37 -0.89
N SER A 146 -6.72 -28.99 0.26
CA SER A 146 -8.00 -29.52 0.77
C SER A 146 -8.98 -28.45 1.23
N GLY A 147 -8.87 -27.21 0.72
CA GLY A 147 -9.79 -26.13 1.06
C GLY A 147 -9.20 -24.75 0.87
N ARG A 148 -9.61 -23.82 1.71
CA ARG A 148 -9.28 -22.41 1.63
C ARG A 148 -8.65 -21.93 2.93
N LEU A 149 -7.57 -21.16 2.79
CA LEU A 149 -6.97 -20.40 3.87
C LEU A 149 -7.38 -18.93 3.75
N ASP A 150 -8.05 -18.43 4.76
CA ASP A 150 -8.43 -17.03 4.93
C ASP A 150 -7.40 -16.33 5.83
N LEU A 151 -6.92 -15.15 5.40
CA LEU A 151 -5.97 -14.34 6.17
C LEU A 151 -6.47 -12.91 6.22
N ILE A 152 -6.41 -12.31 7.41
CA ILE A 152 -6.69 -10.89 7.61
C ILE A 152 -5.46 -10.25 8.23
N ILE A 153 -4.97 -9.17 7.63
CA ILE A 153 -3.80 -8.44 8.10
C ILE A 153 -4.12 -6.95 8.28
N SER A 154 -3.41 -6.31 9.18
CA SER A 154 -3.53 -4.86 9.32
C SER A 154 -2.98 -4.15 8.09
N ARG A 155 -3.75 -3.19 7.55
CA ARG A 155 -3.34 -2.39 6.40
C ARG A 155 -2.06 -1.59 6.63
N LYS A 156 -1.73 -1.27 7.87
CA LYS A 156 -0.47 -0.59 8.24
C LYS A 156 0.77 -1.40 7.86
N ARG A 157 0.65 -2.74 7.69
CA ARG A 157 1.76 -3.62 7.31
C ARG A 157 2.03 -3.62 5.80
N ILE A 158 1.14 -3.09 4.99
CA ILE A 158 1.28 -3.05 3.52
C ILE A 158 1.49 -1.65 2.96
N SER A 159 1.40 -0.63 3.80
CA SER A 159 1.49 0.76 3.36
C SER A 159 2.48 1.52 4.24
N ALA A 160 3.39 2.24 3.61
CA ALA A 160 4.23 3.19 4.33
C ALA A 160 3.36 4.24 5.03
N SER A 161 3.59 4.43 6.32
CA SER A 161 2.92 5.49 7.08
C SER A 161 3.60 6.84 6.82
N ASN A 162 2.78 7.88 6.54
CA ASN A 162 3.18 9.29 6.49
C ASN A 162 3.99 9.82 5.29
N PRO A 163 3.53 9.63 4.04
CA PRO A 163 4.15 10.28 2.88
C PRO A 163 4.06 11.81 2.90
N HIS A 164 3.01 12.33 3.54
CA HIS A 164 2.75 13.78 3.61
C HIS A 164 3.80 14.54 4.42
N GLN A 165 4.52 13.91 5.36
CA GLN A 165 5.59 14.56 6.11
C GLN A 165 6.71 15.06 5.19
N LEU A 166 7.07 14.29 4.18
CA LEU A 166 8.11 14.65 3.22
C LEU A 166 7.65 15.80 2.32
N LEU A 167 6.37 15.78 1.88
CA LEU A 167 5.76 16.90 1.15
C LEU A 167 5.74 18.19 1.97
N VAL A 168 5.33 18.11 3.24
CA VAL A 168 5.30 19.28 4.13
C VAL A 168 6.71 19.84 4.31
N LEU A 169 7.71 18.97 4.48
CA LEU A 169 9.10 19.40 4.65
C LEU A 169 9.66 20.07 3.38
N MET A 170 9.33 19.56 2.19
CA MET A 170 9.70 20.17 0.92
C MET A 170 9.06 21.56 0.75
N VAL A 171 7.75 21.68 1.01
CA VAL A 171 7.04 22.97 0.93
C VAL A 171 7.63 23.98 1.94
N LEU A 172 7.93 23.55 3.17
CA LEU A 172 8.57 24.38 4.17
C LEU A 172 9.95 24.86 3.73
N ALA A 173 10.77 23.96 3.17
CA ALA A 173 12.09 24.30 2.64
C ALA A 173 12.00 25.33 1.51
N THR A 174 11.06 25.17 0.59
CA THR A 174 10.83 26.11 -0.50
C THR A 174 10.43 27.49 0.02
N ILE A 175 9.48 27.54 0.97
CA ILE A 175 9.07 28.81 1.60
C ILE A 175 10.28 29.50 2.28
N LEU A 176 11.09 28.73 3.01
CA LEU A 176 12.29 29.26 3.68
C LEU A 176 13.29 29.83 2.67
N LEU A 177 13.56 29.11 1.57
CA LEU A 177 14.47 29.58 0.51
C LEU A 177 13.95 30.87 -0.15
N VAL A 178 12.64 30.95 -0.39
CA VAL A 178 12.01 32.18 -0.94
C VAL A 178 12.18 33.35 0.02
N LEU A 179 11.93 33.13 1.32
CA LEU A 179 12.09 34.19 2.34
C LEU A 179 13.55 34.66 2.49
N LEU A 180 14.52 33.75 2.34
CA LEU A 180 15.96 34.11 2.37
C LEU A 180 16.42 34.84 1.10
N SER A 181 15.70 34.68 -0.02
CA SER A 181 16.00 35.28 -1.32
C SER A 181 15.38 36.69 -1.49
N LEU A 182 14.46 37.09 -0.62
CA LEU A 182 13.81 38.40 -0.61
C LEU A 182 14.58 39.40 0.26
#